data_8c852a8bbcbe9ebebe09e59c4160801f
#
_entry.id   8c852a8bbcbe9ebebe09e59c4160801f
#
_cell.length_a   1.000
_cell.length_b   1.000
_cell.length_c   1.000
_cell.angle_alpha   90.00
_cell.angle_beta   90.00
_cell.angle_gamma   90.00
#
_symmetry.space_group_name_H-M   'P 1'
#
loop_
_entity.id
_entity.type
_entity.pdbx_description
1 polymer ?
#
loop_
_entity_poly.entity_id
_entity_poly.type
_entity_poly.pdbx_seq_one_letter_code
_entity_poly.pdbx_strand_id
1 'polypeptide(L)'
;GGQEVHHLHVHVIGGLEINEDTVEVSIDGKPVKLTPIEYNILLLLMKNQGRVFSTNQIYENIWNEEAIAADNTVAVHIRHIREKIEINPKEPRYLKVVWGVGYKIDKEQA
;
A
#
# COMPACT_ATOMS: atom_id res chain seq x y z
N GLY A 1 -19.80 18.38 19.95
CA GLY A 1 -19.55 18.38 19.55
C GLY A 1 -18.43 17.48 19.57
N GLY A 2 -17.75 17.70 20.15
CA GLY A 2 -16.76 16.96 20.26
C GLY A 2 -16.65 15.77 19.47
N GLN A 3 -17.40 15.72 18.61
CA GLN A 3 -17.39 14.66 17.92
C GLN A 3 -16.36 14.65 17.00
N GLU A 4 -15.23 14.20 17.39
CA GLU A 4 -14.24 14.07 16.52
C GLU A 4 -14.43 12.90 15.75
N VAL A 5 -14.33 12.96 14.47
CA VAL A 5 -14.34 11.81 13.63
C VAL A 5 -12.94 11.31 13.62
N HIS A 6 -12.74 10.24 14.32
CA HIS A 6 -11.45 9.66 14.32
C HIS A 6 -11.31 8.77 13.12
N HIS A 7 -10.51 9.18 12.18
CA HIS A 7 -10.29 8.40 10.97
C HIS A 7 -9.20 7.37 11.20
N LEU A 8 -9.38 6.57 12.27
CA LEU A 8 -8.40 5.53 12.57
C LEU A 8 -8.37 4.45 11.50
N HIS A 9 -9.45 4.32 10.77
CA HIS A 9 -9.56 3.29 9.75
C HIS A 9 -9.51 3.86 8.33
N VAL A 10 -9.21 5.15 8.21
CA VAL A 10 -9.06 5.78 6.90
C VAL A 10 -7.63 6.31 6.80
N HIS A 11 -6.95 5.92 5.75
CA HIS A 11 -5.56 6.31 5.53
C HIS A 11 -5.46 7.11 4.25
N VAL A 12 -4.82 8.26 4.30
CA VAL A 12 -4.76 9.17 3.16
C VAL A 12 -3.34 9.62 2.91
N ILE A 13 -2.93 9.67 1.67
CA ILE A 13 -1.70 10.33 1.27
C ILE A 13 -1.93 10.88 -0.14
N GLY A 14 -1.83 12.21 -0.30
CA GLY A 14 -2.14 12.84 -1.58
C GLY A 14 -3.56 12.50 -1.99
N GLY A 15 -3.72 11.99 -3.21
CA GLY A 15 -5.04 11.59 -3.68
C GLY A 15 -5.42 10.14 -3.37
N LEU A 16 -4.48 9.37 -2.79
CA LEU A 16 -4.74 7.97 -2.45
C LEU A 16 -5.43 7.87 -1.09
N GLU A 17 -6.55 7.17 -1.06
CA GLU A 17 -7.29 6.97 0.18
C GLU A 17 -7.70 5.52 0.34
N ILE A 18 -7.52 4.96 1.52
CA ILE A 18 -7.96 3.61 1.86
C ILE A 18 -8.87 3.70 3.07
N ASN A 19 -10.06 3.12 2.96
CA ASN A 19 -11.01 3.03 4.06
C ASN A 19 -11.08 1.57 4.48
N GLU A 20 -10.57 1.25 5.67
CA GLU A 20 -10.56 -0.13 6.16
C GLU A 20 -11.95 -0.65 6.49
N ASP A 21 -12.85 0.22 6.92
CA ASP A 21 -14.19 -0.21 7.30
C ASP A 21 -14.98 -0.70 6.10
N THR A 22 -14.79 -0.06 4.96
CA THR A 22 -15.51 -0.43 3.75
C THR A 22 -14.65 -1.22 2.78
N VAL A 23 -13.37 -1.37 3.07
CA VAL A 23 -12.37 -2.04 2.21
C VAL A 23 -12.35 -1.38 0.82
N GLU A 24 -12.41 -0.04 0.82
CA GLU A 24 -12.41 0.71 -0.42
C GLU A 24 -11.13 1.51 -0.61
N VAL A 25 -10.68 1.57 -1.85
CA VAL A 25 -9.50 2.34 -2.24
C VAL A 25 -9.92 3.31 -3.32
N SER A 26 -9.46 4.53 -3.24
CA SER A 26 -9.74 5.53 -4.28
C SER A 26 -8.51 6.37 -4.57
N ILE A 27 -8.47 6.92 -5.78
CA ILE A 27 -7.46 7.87 -6.21
C ILE A 27 -8.20 9.10 -6.70
N ASP A 28 -7.97 10.22 -6.06
CA ASP A 28 -8.64 11.49 -6.40
C ASP A 28 -10.17 11.32 -6.47
N GLY A 29 -10.70 10.55 -5.53
CA GLY A 29 -12.13 10.30 -5.45
C GLY A 29 -12.66 9.20 -6.35
N LYS A 30 -11.81 8.64 -7.21
CA LYS A 30 -12.24 7.59 -8.13
C LYS A 30 -11.93 6.21 -7.56
N PRO A 31 -12.90 5.32 -7.50
CA PRO A 31 -12.67 3.98 -6.93
C PRO A 31 -11.65 3.19 -7.73
N VAL A 32 -10.80 2.47 -7.00
CA VAL A 32 -9.81 1.57 -7.59
C VAL A 32 -10.09 0.18 -7.08
N LYS A 33 -10.18 -0.79 -7.99
CA LYS A 33 -10.47 -2.14 -7.59
C LYS A 33 -9.20 -2.94 -7.47
N LEU A 34 -8.92 -3.41 -6.28
CA LEU A 34 -7.76 -4.24 -5.99
C LEU A 34 -8.21 -5.65 -5.62
N THR A 35 -7.34 -6.63 -5.89
CA THR A 35 -7.56 -7.98 -5.36
C THR A 35 -7.32 -7.95 -3.85
N PRO A 36 -7.80 -8.93 -3.09
CA PRO A 36 -7.56 -8.97 -1.65
C PRO A 36 -6.09 -8.90 -1.26
N ILE A 37 -5.22 -9.59 -1.98
CA ILE A 37 -3.80 -9.55 -1.69
C ILE A 37 -3.21 -8.18 -1.98
N GLU A 38 -3.58 -7.58 -3.10
CA GLU A 38 -3.13 -6.24 -3.46
C GLU A 38 -3.58 -5.23 -2.40
N TYR A 39 -4.83 -5.33 -1.99
CA TYR A 39 -5.38 -4.45 -0.96
C TYR A 39 -4.59 -4.59 0.35
N ASN A 40 -4.33 -5.83 0.77
CA ASN A 40 -3.63 -6.07 2.03
C ASN A 40 -2.18 -5.58 2.00
N ILE A 41 -1.50 -5.72 0.87
CA ILE A 41 -0.14 -5.21 0.72
C ILE A 41 -0.17 -3.68 0.81
N LEU A 42 -1.06 -3.05 0.05
CA LEU A 42 -1.15 -1.60 0.04
C LEU A 42 -1.50 -1.06 1.43
N LEU A 43 -2.44 -1.71 2.10
CA LEU A 43 -2.85 -1.31 3.44
C LEU A 43 -1.68 -1.42 4.43
N LEU A 44 -0.91 -2.50 4.37
CA LEU A 44 0.26 -2.67 5.23
C LEU A 44 1.21 -1.48 5.11
N LEU A 45 1.49 -1.07 3.88
CA LEU A 45 2.40 0.04 3.64
C LEU A 45 1.78 1.38 4.03
N MET A 46 0.48 1.55 3.80
CA MET A 46 -0.23 2.78 4.16
C MET A 46 -0.32 2.98 5.67
N LYS A 47 -0.50 1.91 6.40
CA LYS A 47 -0.57 2.00 7.86
C LYS A 47 0.80 2.30 8.47
N ASN A 48 1.85 2.10 7.71
CA ASN A 48 3.22 2.28 8.18
C ASN A 48 3.99 3.21 7.25
N GLN A 49 3.39 4.34 6.92
CA GLN A 49 4.00 5.30 5.99
C GLN A 49 5.42 5.67 6.41
N GLY A 50 6.31 5.70 5.46
CA GLY A 50 7.72 6.01 5.69
C GLY A 50 8.57 4.80 6.03
N ARG A 51 7.95 3.71 6.46
CA ARG A 51 8.70 2.52 6.84
C ARG A 51 8.93 1.63 5.61
N VAL A 52 10.16 1.16 5.45
CA VAL A 52 10.50 0.26 4.35
C VAL A 52 10.28 -1.19 4.80
N PHE A 53 9.58 -1.95 3.96
CA PHE A 53 9.36 -3.37 4.21
C PHE A 53 10.11 -4.15 3.15
N SER A 54 10.90 -5.14 3.56
CA SER A 54 11.55 -6.03 2.61
C SER A 54 10.50 -6.94 1.97
N THR A 55 10.84 -7.59 0.87
CA THR A 55 9.91 -8.53 0.23
C THR A 55 9.56 -9.66 1.19
N ASN A 56 10.52 -10.12 1.99
CA ASN A 56 10.25 -11.17 2.96
C ASN A 56 9.28 -10.70 4.04
N GLN A 57 9.45 -9.47 4.51
CA GLN A 57 8.55 -8.92 5.52
C GLN A 57 7.13 -8.76 4.96
N ILE A 58 7.00 -8.30 3.73
CA ILE A 58 5.70 -8.19 3.09
C ILE A 58 5.07 -9.58 2.97
N TYR A 59 5.83 -10.54 2.47
CA TYR A 59 5.32 -11.89 2.29
C TYR A 59 4.84 -12.48 3.62
N GLU A 60 5.68 -12.40 4.65
CA GLU A 60 5.34 -12.99 5.94
C GLU A 60 4.12 -12.32 6.58
N ASN A 61 3.96 -11.01 6.40
CA ASN A 61 2.81 -10.30 6.95
C ASN A 61 1.52 -10.61 6.21
N ILE A 62 1.59 -10.78 4.89
CA ILE A 62 0.40 -10.93 4.07
C ILE A 62 -0.02 -12.38 3.91
N TRP A 63 0.96 -13.27 3.67
CA TRP A 63 0.67 -14.69 3.50
C TRP A 63 0.70 -15.46 4.80
N ASN A 64 1.25 -14.86 5.84
CA ASN A 64 1.37 -15.45 7.17
C ASN A 64 2.10 -16.78 7.15
N GLU A 65 3.14 -16.86 6.34
CA GLU A 65 3.98 -18.02 6.18
C GLU A 65 5.42 -17.60 6.11
N GLU A 66 6.33 -18.52 6.33
CA GLU A 66 7.75 -18.23 6.22
C GLU A 66 8.08 -17.93 4.77
N ALA A 67 8.85 -16.87 4.55
CA ALA A 67 9.20 -16.45 3.21
C ALA A 67 10.28 -17.35 2.61
N ILE A 68 9.94 -18.00 1.49
CA ILE A 68 10.88 -18.79 0.72
C ILE A 68 10.71 -18.34 -0.71
N ALA A 69 11.74 -17.73 -1.28
CA ALA A 69 11.71 -17.25 -2.67
C ALA A 69 10.52 -16.31 -2.92
N ALA A 70 10.29 -15.40 -1.98
CA ALA A 70 9.15 -14.50 -2.03
C ALA A 70 9.29 -13.35 -3.02
N ASP A 71 10.49 -13.06 -3.48
CA ASP A 71 10.77 -11.86 -4.28
C ASP A 71 9.87 -11.72 -5.51
N ASN A 72 9.78 -12.75 -6.31
CA ASN A 72 8.97 -12.66 -7.52
C ASN A 72 7.48 -12.58 -7.22
N THR A 73 7.02 -13.29 -6.21
CA THR A 73 5.62 -13.28 -5.80
C THR A 73 5.20 -11.87 -5.37
N VAL A 74 6.00 -11.27 -4.49
CA VAL A 74 5.71 -9.93 -4.01
C VAL A 74 5.82 -8.91 -5.15
N ALA A 75 6.87 -9.01 -5.97
CA ALA A 75 7.12 -8.05 -7.04
C ALA A 75 5.98 -8.01 -8.06
N VAL A 76 5.38 -9.17 -8.38
CA VAL A 76 4.26 -9.23 -9.31
C VAL A 76 3.06 -8.45 -8.76
N HIS A 77 2.75 -8.63 -7.48
CA HIS A 77 1.62 -7.92 -6.87
C HIS A 77 1.91 -6.43 -6.74
N ILE A 78 3.16 -6.05 -6.44
CA ILE A 78 3.56 -4.64 -6.38
C ILE A 78 3.35 -4.00 -7.76
N ARG A 79 3.75 -4.69 -8.83
CA ARG A 79 3.58 -4.16 -10.17
C ARG A 79 2.10 -3.95 -10.50
N HIS A 80 1.26 -4.92 -10.15
CA HIS A 80 -0.17 -4.81 -10.41
C HIS A 80 -0.81 -3.66 -9.62
N ILE A 81 -0.39 -3.47 -8.38
CA ILE A 81 -0.88 -2.36 -7.57
C ILE A 81 -0.50 -1.03 -8.24
N ARG A 82 0.75 -0.89 -8.67
CA ARG A 82 1.21 0.33 -9.34
C ARG A 82 0.41 0.61 -10.61
N GLU A 83 0.12 -0.43 -11.39
CA GLU A 83 -0.68 -0.27 -12.60
C GLU A 83 -2.06 0.29 -12.30
N LYS A 84 -2.59 0.02 -11.11
CA LYS A 84 -3.94 0.42 -10.74
C LYS A 84 -4.00 1.76 -10.02
N ILE A 85 -2.96 2.13 -9.27
CA ILE A 85 -3.00 3.37 -8.49
C ILE A 85 -2.11 4.49 -9.01
N GLU A 86 -1.08 4.17 -9.80
CA GLU A 86 -0.13 5.19 -10.27
C GLU A 86 -0.50 5.68 -11.66
N ILE A 87 -0.34 6.97 -11.89
CA ILE A 87 -0.54 7.52 -13.23
C ILE A 87 0.54 6.95 -14.14
N ASN A 88 1.77 6.91 -13.65
CA ASN A 88 2.89 6.30 -14.38
C ASN A 88 3.54 5.25 -13.48
N PRO A 89 3.25 3.96 -13.70
CA PRO A 89 3.82 2.91 -12.85
C PRO A 89 5.34 2.88 -12.80
N LYS A 90 6.01 3.41 -13.81
CA LYS A 90 7.46 3.44 -13.84
C LYS A 90 8.04 4.58 -13.01
N GLU A 91 7.22 5.59 -12.73
CA GLU A 91 7.61 6.69 -11.89
C GLU A 91 6.55 6.84 -10.80
N PRO A 92 6.51 5.89 -9.87
CA PRO A 92 5.41 5.85 -8.89
C PRO A 92 5.43 7.02 -7.93
N ARG A 93 4.26 7.57 -7.71
CA ARG A 93 4.09 8.67 -6.76
C ARG A 93 3.90 8.12 -5.35
N TYR A 94 3.24 6.99 -5.23
CA TYR A 94 2.87 6.44 -3.91
C TYR A 94 3.69 5.25 -3.48
N LEU A 95 3.68 4.18 -4.27
CA LEU A 95 4.34 2.95 -3.89
C LEU A 95 5.75 2.91 -4.46
N LYS A 96 6.72 3.15 -3.62
CA LYS A 96 8.10 3.34 -4.05
C LYS A 96 9.00 2.16 -3.69
N VAL A 97 10.01 1.95 -4.52
CA VAL A 97 11.01 0.94 -4.25
C VAL A 97 12.20 1.60 -3.57
N VAL A 98 12.76 0.94 -2.59
CA VAL A 98 14.03 1.33 -2.00
C VAL A 98 15.01 0.25 -2.41
N TRP A 99 15.86 0.56 -3.38
CA TRP A 99 16.74 -0.42 -3.99
C TRP A 99 17.61 -1.15 -2.98
N GLY A 100 17.60 -2.47 -3.09
CA GLY A 100 18.37 -3.32 -2.19
C GLY A 100 17.74 -3.52 -0.82
N VAL A 101 16.60 -2.89 -0.55
CA VAL A 101 15.96 -2.97 0.76
C VAL A 101 14.51 -3.46 0.66
N GLY A 102 13.68 -2.81 -0.11
CA GLY A 102 12.27 -3.20 -0.23
C GLY A 102 11.39 -2.11 -0.78
N TYR A 103 10.18 -2.00 -0.23
CA TYR A 103 9.16 -1.08 -0.72
C TYR A 103 8.59 -0.25 0.42
N LYS A 104 8.08 0.91 0.07
CA LYS A 104 7.44 1.79 1.05
C LYS A 104 6.43 2.70 0.39
N ILE A 105 5.59 3.33 1.21
CA ILE A 105 4.83 4.50 0.82
C ILE A 105 5.42 5.64 1.65
N ASP A 106 5.85 6.71 0.98
CA ASP A 106 6.48 7.81 1.69
C ASP A 106 5.53 8.43 2.70
N LYS A 107 6.10 8.94 3.78
CA LYS A 107 5.31 9.60 4.77
C LYS A 107 4.83 10.92 4.19
N GLU A 108 3.56 11.26 4.42
CA GLU A 108 3.05 12.51 3.94
C GLU A 108 3.74 13.65 4.66
N GLN A 109 4.16 14.64 3.89
CA GLN A 109 4.82 15.79 4.48
C GLN A 109 3.79 16.88 4.69
N ALA A 110 3.80 17.42 5.87
CA ALA A 110 2.88 18.50 6.22
C ALA A 110 3.32 19.82 5.57
#